data_3c3075aad82bd1e0265f92aa30ca29c8
#
_entry.id   3c3075aad82bd1e0265f92aa30ca29c8
#
_cell.length_a   1.000
_cell.length_b   1.000
_cell.length_c   1.000
_cell.angle_alpha   90.00
_cell.angle_beta   90.00
_cell.angle_gamma   90.00
#
_symmetry.space_group_name_H-M   'P 1'
#
loop_
_entity.id
_entity.type
_entity.pdbx_description
1 polymer ?
#
loop_
_entity_poly.entity_id
_entity_poly.type
_entity_poly.pdbx_seq_one_letter_code
_entity_poly.pdbx_strand_id
1 'polypeptide(L)'
;MTAGAAEIAVTGLSRRFDGQPAVLDTVDLTARGGTLSLIVGAPGAGKSTLMRCLTGVYRPDAGAVTYRLGGRGAVDLTTSDARTVAWMRTHHIASFDGLLAVAPRLPAAVAAARAARCSRQSAVAALGRFHISNLAPVPIGRLRAPDRLTVALAAALLAERPFVMLDDPEAFADPASLTRWLRRLTDDGAALVATGPPGSSLESMATATGELRRGRIEWARP
;
A
#
# COMPACT_ATOMS: atom_id res chain seq x y z
N MET A 1 24.17 5.39 -17.40
CA MET A 1 23.17 6.27 -16.79
C MET A 1 22.20 5.38 -16.05
N THR A 2 22.36 5.24 -14.76
CA THR A 2 21.42 4.52 -13.90
C THR A 2 20.09 5.27 -13.94
N ALA A 3 19.06 4.66 -14.55
CA ALA A 3 17.71 5.16 -14.45
C ALA A 3 17.40 5.34 -12.96
N GLY A 4 17.09 6.57 -12.55
CA GLY A 4 16.84 6.87 -11.13
C GLY A 4 15.82 5.91 -10.57
N ALA A 5 16.09 5.34 -9.40
CA ALA A 5 15.18 4.39 -8.75
C ALA A 5 13.85 5.07 -8.42
N ALA A 6 12.76 4.29 -8.38
CA ALA A 6 11.48 4.76 -7.89
C ALA A 6 11.63 5.29 -6.44
N GLU A 7 11.03 6.42 -6.12
CA GLU A 7 11.10 7.00 -4.77
C GLU A 7 9.80 7.69 -4.40
N ILE A 8 9.39 7.51 -3.15
CA ILE A 8 8.34 8.30 -2.52
C ILE A 8 9.00 9.19 -1.49
N ALA A 9 8.80 10.51 -1.60
CA ALA A 9 9.26 11.48 -0.63
C ALA A 9 8.04 12.20 -0.03
N VAL A 10 7.93 12.16 1.29
CA VAL A 10 6.92 12.86 2.08
C VAL A 10 7.63 13.86 2.94
N THR A 11 7.21 15.11 2.90
CA THR A 11 7.80 16.22 3.65
C THR A 11 6.75 17.01 4.39
N GLY A 12 6.89 17.13 5.71
CA GLY A 12 6.06 17.97 6.56
C GLY A 12 4.57 17.66 6.51
N LEU A 13 4.20 16.39 6.22
CA LEU A 13 2.82 16.00 6.00
C LEU A 13 1.99 16.16 7.27
N SER A 14 0.93 16.95 7.18
CA SER A 14 0.00 17.16 8.29
C SER A 14 -1.45 16.95 7.84
N ARG A 15 -2.25 16.33 8.70
CA ARG A 15 -3.67 16.11 8.46
C ARG A 15 -4.48 16.22 9.73
N ARG A 16 -5.55 17.00 9.67
CA ARG A 16 -6.54 17.17 10.73
C ARG A 16 -7.93 16.86 10.19
N PHE A 17 -8.80 16.40 11.02
CA PHE A 17 -10.25 16.32 10.75
C PHE A 17 -10.98 17.32 11.63
N ASP A 18 -12.11 17.83 11.14
CA ASP A 18 -12.87 18.90 11.79
C ASP A 18 -13.10 18.62 13.28
N GLY A 19 -12.77 19.61 14.12
CA GLY A 19 -12.93 19.57 15.57
C GLY A 19 -11.98 18.59 16.30
N GLN A 20 -11.02 17.96 15.62
CA GLN A 20 -10.10 17.00 16.21
C GLN A 20 -8.66 17.53 16.25
N PRO A 21 -7.82 17.05 17.17
CA PRO A 21 -6.37 17.25 17.09
C PRO A 21 -5.80 16.72 15.76
N ALA A 22 -4.63 17.21 15.37
CA ALA A 22 -3.95 16.71 14.18
C ALA A 22 -3.69 15.18 14.31
N VAL A 23 -4.18 14.42 13.34
CA VAL A 23 -3.93 12.96 13.26
C VAL A 23 -2.54 12.69 12.73
N LEU A 24 -2.06 13.55 11.81
CA LEU A 24 -0.68 13.59 11.32
C LEU A 24 -0.14 15.00 11.54
N ASP A 25 1.06 15.10 12.09
CA ASP A 25 1.72 16.36 12.45
C ASP A 25 3.17 16.34 11.99
N THR A 26 3.46 16.99 10.87
CA THR A 26 4.80 17.15 10.30
C THR A 26 5.50 15.79 10.08
N VAL A 27 4.83 14.89 9.36
CA VAL A 27 5.39 13.57 9.04
C VAL A 27 6.35 13.66 7.87
N ASP A 28 7.56 13.14 8.05
CA ASP A 28 8.58 12.94 7.03
C ASP A 28 8.83 11.44 6.79
N LEU A 29 8.86 11.02 5.52
CA LEU A 29 9.11 9.64 5.12
C LEU A 29 9.77 9.59 3.75
N THR A 30 10.75 8.72 3.59
CA THR A 30 11.30 8.38 2.27
C THR A 30 11.28 6.87 2.08
N ALA A 31 10.64 6.41 0.99
CA ALA A 31 10.70 5.01 0.57
C ALA A 31 11.31 4.92 -0.82
N ARG A 32 12.34 4.08 -0.97
CA ARG A 32 13.09 3.91 -2.22
C ARG A 32 12.77 2.60 -2.90
N GLY A 33 12.93 2.55 -4.21
CA GLY A 33 12.82 1.31 -4.98
C GLY A 33 13.73 0.22 -4.43
N GLY A 34 13.22 -1.00 -4.36
CA GLY A 34 13.91 -2.13 -3.76
C GLY A 34 13.86 -2.19 -2.23
N THR A 35 13.10 -1.31 -1.57
CA THR A 35 13.04 -1.27 -0.09
C THR A 35 11.62 -1.32 0.44
N LEU A 36 11.48 -1.79 1.69
CA LEU A 36 10.27 -1.70 2.50
C LEU A 36 10.48 -0.72 3.64
N SER A 37 9.66 0.33 3.70
CA SER A 37 9.50 1.20 4.87
C SER A 37 8.28 0.74 5.65
N LEU A 38 8.48 0.31 6.89
CA LEU A 38 7.43 -0.16 7.78
C LEU A 38 7.07 0.91 8.80
N ILE A 39 5.79 1.22 8.91
CA ILE A 39 5.27 2.17 9.91
C ILE A 39 4.43 1.39 10.92
N VAL A 40 4.97 1.18 12.09
CA VAL A 40 4.25 0.53 13.20
C VAL A 40 3.53 1.55 14.07
N GLY A 41 2.56 1.10 14.83
CA GLY A 41 1.87 1.96 15.80
C GLY A 41 0.58 1.35 16.33
N ALA A 42 0.12 1.85 17.47
CA ALA A 42 -1.11 1.41 18.11
C ALA A 42 -2.34 1.58 17.20
N PRO A 43 -3.43 0.86 17.44
CA PRO A 43 -4.72 1.17 16.81
C PRO A 43 -5.09 2.63 17.04
N GLY A 44 -5.59 3.31 15.99
CA GLY A 44 -5.93 4.73 16.07
C GLY A 44 -4.76 5.72 15.96
N ALA A 45 -3.50 5.28 15.85
CA ALA A 45 -2.33 6.17 15.74
C ALA A 45 -2.28 7.03 14.47
N GLY A 46 -3.16 6.77 13.46
CA GLY A 46 -3.19 7.53 12.21
C GLY A 46 -2.59 6.80 11.00
N LYS A 47 -2.20 5.53 11.14
CA LYS A 47 -1.59 4.73 10.06
C LYS A 47 -2.41 4.71 8.78
N SER A 48 -3.69 4.38 8.86
CA SER A 48 -4.61 4.39 7.70
C SER A 48 -4.79 5.79 7.11
N THR A 49 -4.74 6.85 7.93
CA THR A 49 -4.78 8.23 7.46
C THR A 49 -3.53 8.56 6.65
N LEU A 50 -2.35 8.14 7.13
CA LEU A 50 -1.10 8.27 6.39
C LEU A 50 -1.19 7.56 5.04
N MET A 51 -1.61 6.28 5.01
CA MET A 51 -1.74 5.51 3.77
C MET A 51 -2.70 6.16 2.77
N ARG A 52 -3.81 6.74 3.25
CA ARG A 52 -4.76 7.47 2.40
C ARG A 52 -4.20 8.80 1.88
N CYS A 53 -3.36 9.48 2.63
CA CYS A 53 -2.62 10.64 2.12
C CYS A 53 -1.59 10.23 1.06
N LEU A 54 -0.82 9.15 1.30
CA LEU A 54 0.14 8.63 0.33
C LEU A 54 -0.52 8.23 -0.99
N THR A 55 -1.71 7.65 -0.94
CA THR A 55 -2.43 7.23 -2.16
C THR A 55 -3.28 8.34 -2.80
N GLY A 56 -3.27 9.56 -2.22
CA GLY A 56 -4.07 10.69 -2.72
C GLY A 56 -5.58 10.52 -2.51
N VAL A 57 -6.01 9.62 -1.62
CA VAL A 57 -7.42 9.51 -1.17
C VAL A 57 -7.77 10.69 -0.27
N TYR A 58 -6.84 11.06 0.62
CA TYR A 58 -6.95 12.29 1.40
C TYR A 58 -5.93 13.32 0.91
N ARG A 59 -6.38 14.55 0.71
CA ARG A 59 -5.48 15.67 0.52
C ARG A 59 -4.99 16.14 1.88
N PRO A 60 -3.67 16.18 2.15
CA PRO A 60 -3.14 16.73 3.39
C PRO A 60 -3.44 18.22 3.53
N ASP A 61 -3.45 18.71 4.77
CA ASP A 61 -3.65 20.15 5.05
C ASP A 61 -2.34 20.93 4.88
N ALA A 62 -1.19 20.26 5.05
CA ALA A 62 0.14 20.82 4.81
C ALA A 62 1.12 19.71 4.39
N GLY A 63 2.26 20.13 3.84
CA GLY A 63 3.31 19.22 3.38
C GLY A 63 3.12 18.73 1.95
N ALA A 64 3.99 17.82 1.52
CA ALA A 64 4.02 17.30 0.15
C ALA A 64 4.16 15.78 0.12
N VAL A 65 3.57 15.14 -0.91
CA VAL A 65 3.73 13.71 -1.22
C VAL A 65 4.19 13.60 -2.67
N THR A 66 5.48 13.39 -2.86
CA THR A 66 6.12 13.38 -4.17
C THR A 66 6.54 11.98 -4.58
N TYR A 67 6.13 11.57 -5.77
CA TYR A 67 6.50 10.31 -6.42
C TYR A 67 7.52 10.59 -7.53
N ARG A 68 8.70 10.00 -7.43
CA ARG A 68 9.73 10.02 -8.48
C ARG A 68 9.63 8.76 -9.31
N LEU A 69 9.37 8.90 -10.60
CA LEU A 69 9.13 7.79 -11.54
C LEU A 69 10.42 7.38 -12.29
N GLY A 70 11.55 7.38 -11.60
CA GLY A 70 12.83 7.19 -12.25
C GLY A 70 13.14 8.33 -13.24
N GLY A 71 13.70 8.04 -14.38
CA GLY A 71 14.02 9.05 -15.41
C GLY A 71 12.83 9.78 -16.05
N ARG A 72 11.59 9.53 -15.58
CA ARG A 72 10.34 10.10 -16.13
C ARG A 72 9.80 11.32 -15.36
N GLY A 73 10.55 11.83 -14.39
CA GLY A 73 10.18 13.02 -13.62
C GLY A 73 9.55 12.70 -12.27
N ALA A 74 8.93 13.72 -11.65
CA ALA A 74 8.29 13.63 -10.35
C ALA A 74 6.85 14.15 -10.41
N VAL A 75 5.97 13.58 -9.59
CA VAL A 75 4.57 13.98 -9.44
C VAL A 75 4.31 14.24 -7.95
N ASP A 76 3.91 15.45 -7.61
CA ASP A 76 3.43 15.79 -6.27
C ASP A 76 1.91 15.64 -6.23
N LEU A 77 1.41 14.66 -5.46
CA LEU A 77 -0.02 14.38 -5.34
C LEU A 77 -0.78 15.49 -4.62
N THR A 78 -0.10 16.30 -3.81
CA THR A 78 -0.76 17.35 -3.00
C THR A 78 -1.17 18.55 -3.84
N THR A 79 -0.42 18.83 -4.90
CA THR A 79 -0.66 19.94 -5.83
C THR A 79 -1.30 19.49 -7.14
N SER A 80 -1.30 18.17 -7.42
CA SER A 80 -1.86 17.61 -8.64
C SER A 80 -3.39 17.71 -8.71
N ASP A 81 -3.91 17.80 -9.92
CA ASP A 81 -5.34 17.70 -10.17
C ASP A 81 -5.87 16.26 -9.97
N ALA A 82 -7.20 16.11 -9.85
CA ALA A 82 -7.84 14.83 -9.61
C ALA A 82 -7.57 13.78 -10.73
N ARG A 83 -7.37 14.23 -11.97
CA ARG A 83 -7.08 13.37 -13.11
C ARG A 83 -5.68 12.79 -13.01
N THR A 84 -4.70 13.58 -12.65
CA THR A 84 -3.31 13.15 -12.40
C THR A 84 -3.24 12.19 -11.23
N VAL A 85 -3.93 12.48 -10.11
CA VAL A 85 -4.01 11.57 -8.96
C VAL A 85 -4.64 10.22 -9.36
N ALA A 86 -5.76 10.25 -10.09
CA ALA A 86 -6.41 9.04 -10.58
C ALA A 86 -5.51 8.24 -11.53
N TRP A 87 -4.75 8.91 -12.40
CA TRP A 87 -3.78 8.28 -13.28
C TRP A 87 -2.66 7.62 -12.51
N MET A 88 -2.07 8.29 -11.50
CA MET A 88 -1.05 7.72 -10.62
C MET A 88 -1.56 6.47 -9.92
N ARG A 89 -2.74 6.52 -9.30
CA ARG A 89 -3.38 5.36 -8.64
C ARG A 89 -3.64 4.21 -9.60
N THR A 90 -3.96 4.52 -10.85
CA THR A 90 -4.30 3.50 -11.84
C THR A 90 -3.07 2.81 -12.44
N HIS A 91 -1.95 3.53 -12.60
CA HIS A 91 -0.82 3.05 -13.37
C HIS A 91 0.46 2.83 -12.55
N HIS A 92 0.63 3.52 -11.43
CA HIS A 92 1.88 3.53 -10.69
C HIS A 92 1.76 3.12 -9.22
N ILE A 93 0.58 3.24 -8.62
CA ILE A 93 0.39 2.91 -7.21
C ILE A 93 -0.50 1.67 -7.09
N ALA A 94 0.00 0.62 -6.45
CA ALA A 94 -0.81 -0.47 -5.93
C ALA A 94 -1.14 -0.17 -4.47
N SER A 95 -2.39 -0.28 -4.08
CA SER A 95 -2.79 -0.03 -2.70
C SER A 95 -3.72 -1.09 -2.16
N PHE A 96 -3.52 -1.44 -0.91
CA PHE A 96 -4.42 -2.23 -0.10
C PHE A 96 -4.82 -1.42 1.13
N ASP A 97 -6.09 -1.07 1.23
CA ASP A 97 -6.71 -0.34 2.33
C ASP A 97 -7.97 -1.06 2.86
N GLY A 98 -8.04 -2.38 2.59
CA GLY A 98 -9.19 -3.18 2.95
C GLY A 98 -10.36 -3.09 1.96
N LEU A 99 -10.22 -2.36 0.86
CA LEU A 99 -11.29 -2.19 -0.13
C LEU A 99 -10.92 -2.84 -1.47
N LEU A 100 -11.90 -3.47 -2.09
CA LEU A 100 -11.83 -3.94 -3.48
C LEU A 100 -13.03 -3.40 -4.23
N ALA A 101 -12.83 -2.32 -4.97
CA ALA A 101 -13.89 -1.63 -5.72
C ALA A 101 -14.25 -2.41 -6.99
N VAL A 102 -15.02 -3.48 -6.86
CA VAL A 102 -15.49 -4.34 -7.96
C VAL A 102 -16.95 -4.72 -7.78
N ALA A 103 -17.61 -5.10 -8.87
CA ALA A 103 -18.99 -5.56 -8.82
C ALA A 103 -19.11 -6.84 -7.96
N PRO A 104 -20.06 -6.93 -7.01
CA PRO A 104 -20.18 -8.05 -6.07
C PRO A 104 -20.43 -9.41 -6.75
N ARG A 105 -20.96 -9.41 -7.96
CA ARG A 105 -21.27 -10.62 -8.75
C ARG A 105 -20.05 -11.23 -9.44
N LEU A 106 -18.92 -10.52 -9.48
CA LEU A 106 -17.71 -11.05 -10.14
C LEU A 106 -17.08 -12.16 -9.30
N PRO A 107 -16.67 -13.28 -9.93
CA PRO A 107 -15.83 -14.28 -9.28
C PRO A 107 -14.53 -13.65 -8.74
N ALA A 108 -14.03 -14.14 -7.61
CA ALA A 108 -12.86 -13.57 -6.92
C ALA A 108 -11.63 -13.45 -7.85
N ALA A 109 -11.33 -14.49 -8.64
CA ALA A 109 -10.21 -14.43 -9.58
C ALA A 109 -10.43 -13.39 -10.69
N VAL A 110 -11.67 -13.19 -11.15
CA VAL A 110 -11.97 -12.16 -12.17
C VAL A 110 -11.87 -10.76 -11.56
N ALA A 111 -12.35 -10.60 -10.33
CA ALA A 111 -12.26 -9.36 -9.58
C ALA A 111 -10.80 -8.94 -9.35
N ALA A 112 -9.97 -9.88 -8.84
CA ALA A 112 -8.54 -9.66 -8.63
C ALA A 112 -7.81 -9.36 -9.96
N ALA A 113 -8.09 -10.11 -11.02
CA ALA A 113 -7.49 -9.89 -12.35
C ALA A 113 -7.79 -8.49 -12.89
N ARG A 114 -9.05 -8.04 -12.77
CA ARG A 114 -9.45 -6.68 -13.19
C ARG A 114 -8.77 -5.59 -12.38
N ALA A 115 -8.73 -5.74 -11.06
CA ALA A 115 -8.08 -4.76 -10.17
C ALA A 115 -6.57 -4.67 -10.44
N ALA A 116 -5.91 -5.81 -10.60
CA ALA A 116 -4.48 -5.89 -10.89
C ALA A 116 -4.13 -5.61 -12.36
N ARG A 117 -5.12 -5.62 -13.27
CA ARG A 117 -4.94 -5.51 -14.74
C ARG A 117 -4.06 -6.63 -15.31
N CYS A 118 -4.29 -7.84 -14.86
CA CYS A 118 -3.56 -9.03 -15.29
C CYS A 118 -4.49 -10.14 -15.82
N SER A 119 -3.91 -11.27 -16.18
CA SER A 119 -4.69 -12.43 -16.63
C SER A 119 -5.45 -13.09 -15.46
N ARG A 120 -6.58 -13.72 -15.76
CA ARG A 120 -7.30 -14.55 -14.79
C ARG A 120 -6.42 -15.68 -14.23
N GLN A 121 -5.56 -16.26 -15.07
CA GLN A 121 -4.64 -17.32 -14.64
C GLN A 121 -3.66 -16.82 -13.58
N SER A 122 -3.08 -15.63 -13.78
CA SER A 122 -2.22 -14.98 -12.80
C SER A 122 -2.95 -14.71 -11.47
N ALA A 123 -4.22 -14.28 -11.56
CA ALA A 123 -5.03 -14.06 -10.36
C ALA A 123 -5.32 -15.37 -9.60
N VAL A 124 -5.66 -16.46 -10.30
CA VAL A 124 -5.85 -17.78 -9.67
C VAL A 124 -4.57 -18.25 -8.99
N ALA A 125 -3.42 -18.11 -9.65
CA ALA A 125 -2.13 -18.46 -9.06
C ALA A 125 -1.80 -17.63 -7.82
N ALA A 126 -2.14 -16.32 -7.83
CA ALA A 126 -1.97 -15.45 -6.68
C ALA A 126 -2.84 -15.87 -5.49
N LEU A 127 -4.12 -16.17 -5.73
CA LEU A 127 -5.02 -16.71 -4.70
C LEU A 127 -4.50 -18.04 -4.13
N GLY A 128 -3.89 -18.89 -4.96
CA GLY A 128 -3.25 -20.14 -4.53
C GLY A 128 -2.08 -19.91 -3.56
N ARG A 129 -1.30 -18.85 -3.76
CA ARG A 129 -0.20 -18.48 -2.85
C ARG A 129 -0.67 -18.00 -1.48
N PHE A 130 -1.92 -17.56 -1.37
CA PHE A 130 -2.59 -17.24 -0.10
C PHE A 130 -3.50 -18.37 0.38
N HIS A 131 -3.39 -19.57 -0.19
CA HIS A 131 -4.14 -20.77 0.19
C HIS A 131 -5.67 -20.64 0.04
N ILE A 132 -6.14 -19.72 -0.83
CA ILE A 132 -7.56 -19.47 -1.10
C ILE A 132 -7.96 -19.72 -2.56
N SER A 133 -7.27 -20.62 -3.26
CA SER A 133 -7.56 -20.95 -4.67
C SER A 133 -8.98 -21.52 -4.88
N ASN A 134 -9.52 -22.20 -3.88
CA ASN A 134 -10.89 -22.70 -3.86
C ASN A 134 -11.95 -21.59 -3.94
N LEU A 135 -11.59 -20.36 -3.55
CA LEU A 135 -12.48 -19.19 -3.63
C LEU A 135 -12.44 -18.50 -5.00
N ALA A 136 -11.53 -18.88 -5.88
CA ALA A 136 -11.36 -18.26 -7.19
C ALA A 136 -12.68 -18.16 -8.03
N PRO A 137 -13.57 -19.19 -8.07
CA PRO A 137 -14.85 -19.11 -8.79
C PRO A 137 -15.96 -18.42 -7.99
N VAL A 138 -15.78 -18.17 -6.69
CA VAL A 138 -16.84 -17.64 -5.80
C VAL A 138 -17.04 -16.15 -6.05
N PRO A 139 -18.30 -15.67 -6.22
CA PRO A 139 -18.58 -14.24 -6.32
C PRO A 139 -18.12 -13.48 -5.07
N ILE A 140 -17.49 -12.31 -5.25
CA ILE A 140 -16.96 -11.46 -4.17
C ILE A 140 -18.00 -11.17 -3.10
N GLY A 141 -19.24 -10.89 -3.50
CA GLY A 141 -20.33 -10.59 -2.57
C GLY A 141 -20.79 -11.78 -1.72
N ARG A 142 -20.38 -13.01 -2.05
CA ARG A 142 -20.65 -14.23 -1.27
C ARG A 142 -19.50 -14.63 -0.36
N LEU A 143 -18.35 -14.00 -0.49
CA LEU A 143 -17.21 -14.25 0.37
C LEU A 143 -17.44 -13.64 1.76
N ARG A 144 -16.93 -14.31 2.79
CA ARG A 144 -16.83 -13.72 4.13
C ARG A 144 -15.86 -12.53 4.11
N ALA A 145 -16.03 -11.61 5.05
CA ALA A 145 -15.20 -10.39 5.09
C ALA A 145 -13.68 -10.67 5.08
N PRO A 146 -13.12 -11.59 5.88
CA PRO A 146 -11.69 -11.90 5.82
C PRO A 146 -11.23 -12.38 4.43
N ASP A 147 -12.00 -13.28 3.82
CA ASP A 147 -11.66 -13.84 2.51
C ASP A 147 -11.64 -12.74 1.42
N ARG A 148 -12.60 -11.80 1.47
CA ARG A 148 -12.61 -10.64 0.56
C ARG A 148 -11.38 -9.77 0.73
N LEU A 149 -10.92 -9.57 1.96
CA LEU A 149 -9.75 -8.76 2.27
C LEU A 149 -8.47 -9.45 1.77
N THR A 150 -8.36 -10.77 1.94
CA THR A 150 -7.23 -11.52 1.35
C THR A 150 -7.24 -11.45 -0.18
N VAL A 151 -8.42 -11.51 -0.83
CA VAL A 151 -8.52 -11.31 -2.30
C VAL A 151 -8.10 -9.89 -2.70
N ALA A 152 -8.48 -8.87 -1.93
CA ALA A 152 -8.08 -7.48 -2.19
C ALA A 152 -6.56 -7.30 -2.04
N LEU A 153 -5.97 -7.89 -1.00
CA LEU A 153 -4.52 -7.88 -0.79
C LEU A 153 -3.79 -8.59 -1.94
N ALA A 154 -4.25 -9.78 -2.33
CA ALA A 154 -3.69 -10.51 -3.48
C ALA A 154 -3.74 -9.68 -4.76
N ALA A 155 -4.85 -8.96 -5.01
CA ALA A 155 -4.99 -8.08 -6.17
C ALA A 155 -4.00 -6.90 -6.13
N ALA A 156 -3.79 -6.28 -4.97
CA ALA A 156 -2.84 -5.19 -4.81
C ALA A 156 -1.40 -5.65 -5.09
N LEU A 157 -1.00 -6.80 -4.52
CA LEU A 157 0.35 -7.34 -4.72
C LEU A 157 0.58 -7.84 -6.15
N LEU A 158 -0.46 -8.34 -6.81
CA LEU A 158 -0.39 -8.83 -8.19
C LEU A 158 -0.32 -7.69 -9.23
N ALA A 159 -0.66 -6.47 -8.85
CA ALA A 159 -0.66 -5.32 -9.76
C ALA A 159 0.73 -4.92 -10.25
N GLU A 160 1.81 -5.38 -9.59
CA GLU A 160 3.22 -5.18 -9.98
C GLU A 160 3.52 -3.71 -10.32
N ARG A 161 3.12 -2.79 -9.42
CA ARG A 161 3.36 -1.36 -9.59
C ARG A 161 4.68 -0.94 -8.94
N PRO A 162 5.32 0.13 -9.42
CA PRO A 162 6.57 0.63 -8.83
C PRO A 162 6.41 1.15 -7.39
N PHE A 163 5.17 1.48 -6.98
CA PHE A 163 4.86 1.94 -5.63
C PHE A 163 3.76 1.09 -5.03
N VAL A 164 3.98 0.54 -3.84
CA VAL A 164 3.06 -0.38 -3.17
C VAL A 164 2.78 0.10 -1.75
N MET A 165 1.50 0.37 -1.47
CA MET A 165 1.00 0.87 -0.19
C MET A 165 0.10 -0.17 0.46
N LEU A 166 0.46 -0.68 1.64
CA LEU A 166 -0.26 -1.76 2.31
C LEU A 166 -0.65 -1.35 3.74
N ASP A 167 -1.94 -1.19 3.97
CA ASP A 167 -2.47 -0.86 5.30
C ASP A 167 -2.79 -2.14 6.08
N ASP A 168 -1.95 -2.45 7.07
CA ASP A 168 -2.05 -3.62 7.96
C ASP A 168 -2.23 -4.97 7.23
N PRO A 169 -1.34 -5.31 6.27
CA PRO A 169 -1.52 -6.50 5.44
C PRO A 169 -1.41 -7.83 6.19
N GLU A 170 -0.71 -7.86 7.34
CA GLU A 170 -0.52 -9.07 8.16
C GLU A 170 -1.83 -9.58 8.77
N ALA A 171 -2.82 -8.72 8.93
CA ALA A 171 -4.13 -9.13 9.43
C ALA A 171 -4.89 -10.05 8.45
N PHE A 172 -4.45 -10.15 7.17
CA PHE A 172 -5.20 -10.79 6.09
C PHE A 172 -4.41 -11.81 5.29
N ALA A 173 -3.19 -12.11 5.70
CA ALA A 173 -2.33 -13.09 5.05
C ALA A 173 -1.41 -13.76 6.07
N ASP A 174 -1.03 -15.00 5.81
CA ASP A 174 0.01 -15.64 6.62
C ASP A 174 1.37 -14.94 6.42
N PRO A 175 2.19 -14.80 7.49
CA PRO A 175 3.43 -14.04 7.43
C PRO A 175 4.42 -14.56 6.38
N ALA A 176 4.49 -15.88 6.16
CA ALA A 176 5.44 -16.47 5.22
C ALA A 176 5.07 -16.16 3.76
N SER A 177 3.80 -16.27 3.41
CA SER A 177 3.31 -15.92 2.06
C SER A 177 3.43 -14.42 1.79
N LEU A 178 3.09 -13.58 2.77
CA LEU A 178 3.21 -12.14 2.66
C LEU A 178 4.68 -11.73 2.46
N THR A 179 5.58 -12.18 3.32
CA THR A 179 7.02 -11.89 3.22
C THR A 179 7.60 -12.30 1.86
N ARG A 180 7.22 -13.48 1.35
CA ARG A 180 7.68 -13.96 0.04
C ARG A 180 7.23 -13.03 -1.10
N TRP A 181 5.99 -12.54 -1.05
CA TRP A 181 5.48 -11.58 -2.01
C TRP A 181 6.20 -10.24 -1.95
N LEU A 182 6.37 -9.71 -0.73
CA LEU A 182 7.01 -8.41 -0.55
C LEU A 182 8.48 -8.44 -0.99
N ARG A 183 9.22 -9.52 -0.67
CA ARG A 183 10.59 -9.72 -1.16
C ARG A 183 10.65 -9.71 -2.67
N ARG A 184 9.79 -10.46 -3.35
CA ARG A 184 9.74 -10.43 -4.81
C ARG A 184 9.53 -9.00 -5.34
N LEU A 185 8.58 -8.26 -4.79
CA LEU A 185 8.31 -6.89 -5.24
C LEU A 185 9.50 -5.94 -4.98
N THR A 186 10.20 -6.10 -3.84
CA THR A 186 11.44 -5.33 -3.59
C THR A 186 12.56 -5.74 -4.53
N ASP A 187 12.74 -7.04 -4.79
CA ASP A 187 13.74 -7.54 -5.75
C ASP A 187 13.46 -7.02 -7.17
N ASP A 188 12.19 -6.87 -7.54
CA ASP A 188 11.74 -6.26 -8.81
C ASP A 188 11.86 -4.72 -8.81
N GLY A 189 12.36 -4.11 -7.71
CA GLY A 189 12.66 -2.68 -7.61
C GLY A 189 11.49 -1.80 -7.16
N ALA A 190 10.39 -2.36 -6.67
CA ALA A 190 9.28 -1.57 -6.15
C ALA A 190 9.65 -0.87 -4.82
N ALA A 191 9.13 0.34 -4.62
CA ALA A 191 9.18 1.05 -3.35
C ALA A 191 7.92 0.70 -2.54
N LEU A 192 8.12 0.06 -1.37
CA LEU A 192 7.03 -0.42 -0.53
C LEU A 192 6.91 0.44 0.74
N VAL A 193 5.67 0.78 1.08
CA VAL A 193 5.31 1.31 2.41
C VAL A 193 4.22 0.40 2.97
N ALA A 194 4.45 -0.16 4.14
CA ALA A 194 3.46 -0.95 4.85
C ALA A 194 3.22 -0.39 6.26
N THR A 195 2.02 -0.60 6.77
CA THR A 195 1.73 -0.35 8.18
C THR A 195 1.50 -1.67 8.91
N GLY A 196 1.69 -1.66 10.23
CA GLY A 196 1.47 -2.83 11.07
C GLY A 196 1.32 -2.49 12.55
N PRO A 197 1.02 -3.48 13.41
CA PRO A 197 1.09 -3.32 14.85
C PRO A 197 2.56 -3.24 15.33
N PRO A 198 2.82 -2.77 16.55
CA PRO A 198 4.11 -2.96 17.19
C PRO A 198 4.47 -4.46 17.26
N GLY A 199 5.71 -4.83 16.92
CA GLY A 199 6.15 -6.23 16.85
C GLY A 199 5.69 -6.96 15.58
N SER A 200 5.41 -6.22 14.50
CA SER A 200 5.09 -6.76 13.18
C SER A 200 6.14 -7.74 12.68
N SER A 201 5.73 -8.86 12.10
CA SER A 201 6.65 -9.84 11.49
C SER A 201 7.43 -9.26 10.31
N LEU A 202 6.94 -8.17 9.72
CA LEU A 202 7.58 -7.46 8.63
C LEU A 202 8.82 -6.67 9.05
N GLU A 203 9.04 -6.44 10.36
CA GLU A 203 10.24 -5.73 10.86
C GLU A 203 11.53 -6.40 10.40
N SER A 204 11.55 -7.73 10.32
CA SER A 204 12.74 -8.49 9.92
C SER A 204 13.15 -8.28 8.46
N MET A 205 12.26 -7.79 7.60
CA MET A 205 12.55 -7.50 6.20
C MET A 205 12.53 -6.00 5.88
N ALA A 206 12.06 -5.17 6.79
CA ALA A 206 11.99 -3.74 6.59
C ALA A 206 13.40 -3.12 6.54
N THR A 207 13.63 -2.26 5.56
CA THR A 207 14.87 -1.47 5.45
C THR A 207 14.87 -0.31 6.44
N ALA A 208 13.68 0.20 6.76
CA ALA A 208 13.48 1.23 7.76
C ALA A 208 12.16 0.95 8.50
N THR A 209 12.20 1.05 9.83
CA THR A 209 11.01 0.93 10.68
C THR A 209 10.84 2.22 11.47
N GLY A 210 9.62 2.78 11.44
CA GLY A 210 9.27 3.97 12.21
C GLY A 210 7.99 3.73 13.02
N GLU A 211 7.93 4.25 14.23
CA GLU A 211 6.72 4.21 15.05
C GLU A 211 5.91 5.50 14.87
N LEU A 212 4.66 5.36 14.43
CA LEU A 212 3.72 6.49 14.36
C LEU A 212 3.08 6.70 15.73
N ARG A 213 3.48 7.79 16.39
CA ARG A 213 3.02 8.19 17.71
C ARG A 213 2.63 9.66 17.72
N ARG A 214 1.46 10.00 18.27
CA ARG A 214 0.99 11.41 18.41
C ARG A 214 1.11 12.21 17.09
N GLY A 215 0.84 11.54 15.95
CA GLY A 215 0.88 12.16 14.64
C GLY A 215 2.27 12.26 13.99
N ARG A 216 3.34 11.82 14.63
CA ARG A 216 4.72 11.89 14.13
C ARG A 216 5.32 10.50 13.97
N ILE A 217 6.28 10.35 13.04
CA ILE A 217 7.04 9.11 12.89
C ILE A 217 8.38 9.27 13.62
N GLU A 218 8.62 8.38 14.57
CA GLU A 218 9.90 8.21 15.24
C GLU A 218 10.62 7.03 14.57
N TRP A 219 11.64 7.31 13.76
CA TRP A 219 12.40 6.28 13.06
C TRP A 219 13.34 5.54 14.00
N ALA A 220 13.34 4.20 13.93
CA ALA A 220 14.35 3.40 14.63
C ALA A 220 15.74 3.79 14.12
N ARG A 221 16.69 3.91 15.04
CA ARG A 221 18.09 4.11 14.65
C ARG A 221 18.61 2.82 14.00
N PRO A 222 19.40 2.94 12.93
CA PRO A 222 20.01 1.79 12.27
C PRO A 222 20.96 1.03 13.21
#